data_03e87180464c2a7cc23dc36171dc1bfc
#
_entry.id   03e87180464c2a7cc23dc36171dc1bfc
#
_cell.length_a   1.000
_cell.length_b   1.000
_cell.length_c   1.000
_cell.angle_alpha   90.00
_cell.angle_beta   90.00
_cell.angle_gamma   90.00
#
_symmetry.space_group_name_H-M   'P 1'
#
loop_
_entity.id
_entity.type
_entity.pdbx_description
1 polymer ?
#
loop_
_entity_poly.entity_id
_entity_poly.type
_entity_poly.pdbx_seq_one_letter_code
_entity_poly.pdbx_strand_id
1 'polypeptide(L)'
;VAALALGLAGCGGGRSEVRPDTSFDEASARTVHASAARGGTLRLLMTDAPVSLDPGDIGFAYGADLARLYARSLVTYAPAPGAAGLRVVPDLAEGLGRASDGGRTWTYRLRSGVTFEDGEPVRARDVKYAVARSNYTAELTDGPHDLRDVLRGTYWGPYLDKDLGHFTGVTTPDDHTVVFHLKRPVADFDQLAASPQTAPVPQAADTRLHYERHPVSTGPYRFERHDVGTGFTLVRNPRWRQDPNRAALPDRIEVTEKVAAADVDARLLAGTADADLTGAGVLPATRATILASPARRAQADDPLTGLVRYAMLPGGVKPLDDVHCRRAVQYATDRTAVRSAYGGPTAGTPATNVLPPTTEGFSRSERYPHDLARARQELRACGHPSGFTTGVAVRSDRPGDVAAASALSRSLSAAGIGTRITKLSPYRWGSTAGSPAYVHAHGLGIVLDAWAADRPSGYAFLAPITGAITKTGNQNIMELRDAAVSRLLAEGLKTTDPARRAATWTRADRQVMEDAALVPLIDARTVLYRPESLGDVHVHPVYGAYDLAALGSR
;
A
#
# COMPACT_ATOMS: atom_id res chain seq x y z
N VAL A 1 28.30 -37.71 62.44
CA VAL A 1 27.83 -38.34 61.21
C VAL A 1 27.45 -37.21 60.25
N ALA A 2 28.41 -36.87 59.37
CA ALA A 2 28.20 -35.81 58.36
C ALA A 2 27.77 -36.49 57.06
N ALA A 3 26.70 -36.00 56.44
CA ALA A 3 26.25 -36.38 55.12
C ALA A 3 26.66 -35.29 54.13
N LEU A 4 27.56 -35.64 53.17
CA LEU A 4 27.93 -34.83 52.04
C LEU A 4 26.83 -34.94 50.97
N ALA A 5 26.27 -33.83 50.56
CA ALA A 5 25.40 -33.74 49.36
C ALA A 5 26.22 -33.18 48.19
N LEU A 6 26.48 -34.01 47.17
CA LEU A 6 27.04 -33.57 45.90
C LEU A 6 25.96 -32.83 45.07
N GLY A 7 26.18 -31.57 44.82
CA GLY A 7 25.40 -30.80 43.88
C GLY A 7 25.87 -31.05 42.45
N LEU A 8 25.01 -31.59 41.60
CA LEU A 8 25.17 -31.63 40.12
C LEU A 8 24.92 -30.24 39.54
N ALA A 9 26.00 -29.59 39.10
CA ALA A 9 25.89 -28.37 38.28
C ALA A 9 25.45 -28.74 36.86
N GLY A 10 24.19 -28.55 36.56
CA GLY A 10 23.64 -28.63 35.20
C GLY A 10 24.03 -27.38 34.41
N CYS A 11 24.90 -27.51 33.41
CA CYS A 11 25.13 -26.48 32.40
C CYS A 11 23.87 -26.34 31.53
N GLY A 12 22.93 -25.51 31.96
CA GLY A 12 21.86 -25.02 31.15
C GLY A 12 22.42 -23.99 30.18
N GLY A 13 22.61 -24.36 28.91
CA GLY A 13 22.88 -23.43 27.84
C GLY A 13 21.67 -22.50 27.66
N GLY A 14 21.70 -21.35 28.34
CA GLY A 14 20.76 -20.28 28.12
C GLY A 14 20.87 -19.81 26.67
N ARG A 15 19.88 -20.14 25.85
CA ARG A 15 19.63 -19.37 24.62
C ARG A 15 19.40 -17.96 25.09
N SER A 16 20.36 -17.07 24.86
CA SER A 16 20.17 -15.64 24.95
C SER A 16 19.07 -15.31 23.94
N GLU A 17 17.83 -15.16 24.40
CA GLU A 17 16.83 -14.42 23.67
C GLU A 17 17.42 -13.03 23.46
N VAL A 18 17.88 -12.76 22.23
CA VAL A 18 18.23 -11.41 21.80
C VAL A 18 16.95 -10.62 21.95
N ARG A 19 16.83 -9.86 23.05
CA ARG A 19 15.77 -8.86 23.18
C ARG A 19 15.84 -8.00 21.93
N PRO A 20 14.74 -7.84 21.17
CA PRO A 20 14.75 -6.89 20.06
C PRO A 20 15.24 -5.56 20.61
N ASP A 21 16.18 -4.93 19.89
CA ASP A 21 16.63 -3.58 20.21
C ASP A 21 15.41 -2.66 20.12
N THR A 22 14.89 -2.27 21.27
CA THR A 22 13.62 -1.55 21.40
C THR A 22 13.66 -0.13 20.82
N SER A 23 14.83 0.33 20.40
CA SER A 23 15.00 1.64 19.77
C SER A 23 14.84 1.62 18.24
N PHE A 24 15.02 0.46 17.60
CA PHE A 24 14.82 0.29 16.16
C PHE A 24 13.34 0.05 15.85
N ASP A 25 12.81 0.70 14.80
CA ASP A 25 11.40 0.61 14.36
C ASP A 25 10.37 1.14 15.39
N GLU A 26 10.78 2.07 16.26
CA GLU A 26 9.89 2.63 17.27
C GLU A 26 8.72 3.43 16.66
N ALA A 27 8.99 4.18 15.57
CA ALA A 27 7.99 5.02 14.94
C ALA A 27 6.88 4.22 14.25
N SER A 28 7.06 2.94 13.98
CA SER A 28 5.98 2.05 13.51
C SER A 28 4.96 1.73 14.61
N ALA A 29 5.34 1.79 15.89
CA ALA A 29 4.50 1.42 17.02
C ALA A 29 3.97 2.61 17.82
N ARG A 30 4.70 3.72 17.86
CA ARG A 30 4.37 4.92 18.64
C ARG A 30 4.92 6.18 17.99
N THR A 31 4.41 7.34 18.40
CA THR A 31 5.02 8.62 18.05
C THR A 31 6.31 8.79 18.84
N VAL A 32 7.43 9.01 18.14
CA VAL A 32 8.73 9.32 18.73
C VAL A 32 9.00 10.81 18.65
N HIS A 33 9.81 11.32 19.59
CA HIS A 33 10.13 12.76 19.72
C HIS A 33 8.88 13.65 19.77
N ALA A 34 7.84 13.23 20.50
CA ALA A 34 6.63 14.00 20.66
C ALA A 34 6.96 15.38 21.26
N SER A 35 6.73 16.44 20.51
CA SER A 35 7.10 17.80 20.84
C SER A 35 5.90 18.75 20.80
N ALA A 36 5.04 18.60 19.81
CA ALA A 36 3.97 19.54 19.46
C ALA A 36 4.49 20.99 19.27
N ALA A 37 5.80 21.17 19.10
CA ALA A 37 6.42 22.47 18.86
C ALA A 37 5.98 23.00 17.49
N ARG A 38 5.62 24.30 17.45
CA ARG A 38 5.20 24.97 16.23
C ARG A 38 6.32 25.86 15.72
N GLY A 39 6.42 25.95 14.40
CA GLY A 39 7.39 26.80 13.73
C GLY A 39 8.43 26.02 12.95
N GLY A 40 9.38 26.76 12.37
CA GLY A 40 10.47 26.19 11.59
C GLY A 40 10.08 25.72 10.18
N THR A 41 11.05 25.09 9.53
CA THR A 41 10.93 24.60 8.16
C THR A 41 11.16 23.09 8.14
N LEU A 42 10.22 22.35 7.56
CA LEU A 42 10.37 20.93 7.24
C LEU A 42 10.96 20.80 5.83
N ARG A 43 12.08 20.08 5.69
CA ARG A 43 12.81 19.90 4.43
C ARG A 43 12.65 18.47 3.97
N LEU A 44 11.89 18.31 2.89
CA LEU A 44 11.60 17.02 2.29
C LEU A 44 12.38 16.86 0.98
N LEU A 45 12.87 15.67 0.73
CA LEU A 45 13.59 15.34 -0.50
C LEU A 45 12.83 14.24 -1.26
N MET A 46 13.00 14.23 -2.58
CA MET A 46 12.55 13.12 -3.40
C MET A 46 13.47 12.95 -4.63
N THR A 47 13.58 11.69 -5.08
CA THR A 47 14.48 11.31 -6.18
C THR A 47 13.95 11.66 -7.55
N ASP A 48 12.64 11.85 -7.66
CA ASP A 48 11.94 12.24 -8.89
C ASP A 48 11.07 13.46 -8.63
N ALA A 49 10.40 13.97 -9.66
CA ALA A 49 9.28 14.88 -9.47
C ALA A 49 8.03 14.09 -9.02
N PRO A 50 7.08 14.70 -8.29
CA PRO A 50 5.78 14.10 -8.07
C PRO A 50 5.13 13.77 -9.42
N VAL A 51 4.46 12.63 -9.51
CA VAL A 51 3.71 12.28 -10.74
C VAL A 51 2.62 13.32 -10.98
N SER A 52 1.93 13.73 -9.93
CA SER A 52 1.01 14.86 -9.94
C SER A 52 0.87 15.44 -8.53
N LEU A 53 0.63 16.76 -8.43
CA LEU A 53 0.19 17.46 -7.21
C LEU A 53 -1.31 17.74 -7.22
N ASP A 54 -1.99 17.46 -8.31
CA ASP A 54 -3.44 17.56 -8.42
C ASP A 54 -4.13 16.45 -7.63
N PRO A 55 -4.93 16.75 -6.59
CA PRO A 55 -5.63 15.71 -5.83
C PRO A 55 -6.45 14.74 -6.69
N GLY A 56 -6.95 15.22 -7.84
CA GLY A 56 -7.71 14.41 -8.80
C GLY A 56 -6.88 13.38 -9.56
N ASP A 57 -5.56 13.53 -9.61
CA ASP A 57 -4.65 12.74 -10.44
C ASP A 57 -3.53 12.04 -9.65
N ILE A 58 -3.64 11.98 -8.34
CA ILE A 58 -2.69 11.31 -7.46
C ILE A 58 -2.94 9.79 -7.46
N GLY A 59 -1.94 9.03 -7.92
CA GLY A 59 -1.97 7.57 -8.00
C GLY A 59 -1.07 6.82 -7.00
N PHE A 60 -0.27 7.50 -6.19
CA PHE A 60 0.69 6.88 -5.27
C PHE A 60 0.42 7.23 -3.81
N ALA A 61 0.73 6.31 -2.90
CA ALA A 61 0.52 6.47 -1.46
C ALA A 61 1.22 7.72 -0.89
N TYR A 62 2.47 8.00 -1.29
CA TYR A 62 3.19 9.19 -0.86
C TYR A 62 2.51 10.49 -1.30
N GLY A 63 1.92 10.50 -2.51
CA GLY A 63 1.17 11.65 -3.02
C GLY A 63 -0.12 11.85 -2.24
N ALA A 64 -0.81 10.78 -1.86
CA ALA A 64 -2.00 10.85 -1.02
C ALA A 64 -1.68 11.37 0.39
N ASP A 65 -0.53 10.99 0.96
CA ASP A 65 -0.07 11.54 2.24
C ASP A 65 0.30 13.04 2.10
N LEU A 66 1.05 13.38 1.06
CA LEU A 66 1.41 14.77 0.75
C LEU A 66 0.16 15.65 0.55
N ALA A 67 -0.85 15.14 -0.17
CA ALA A 67 -2.09 15.89 -0.40
C ALA A 67 -2.80 16.29 0.90
N ARG A 68 -2.66 15.52 1.97
CA ARG A 68 -3.22 15.86 3.30
C ARG A 68 -2.68 17.17 3.86
N LEU A 69 -1.56 17.68 3.37
CA LEU A 69 -1.01 18.97 3.76
C LEU A 69 -1.78 20.14 3.16
N TYR A 70 -2.35 20.01 1.97
CA TYR A 70 -3.03 21.13 1.28
C TYR A 70 -4.47 20.84 0.86
N ALA A 71 -4.93 19.59 0.91
CA ALA A 71 -6.28 19.21 0.52
C ALA A 71 -7.00 18.41 1.61
N ARG A 72 -8.33 18.53 1.67
CA ARG A 72 -9.22 17.74 2.53
C ARG A 72 -10.08 16.82 1.69
N SER A 73 -9.95 15.53 1.88
CA SER A 73 -10.92 14.55 1.39
C SER A 73 -12.18 14.55 2.27
N LEU A 74 -13.25 13.88 1.85
CA LEU A 74 -14.47 13.75 2.68
C LEU A 74 -14.17 13.16 4.05
N VAL A 75 -13.37 12.11 4.08
CA VAL A 75 -12.84 11.45 5.27
C VAL A 75 -11.35 11.19 5.06
N THR A 76 -10.61 10.84 6.09
CA THR A 76 -9.18 10.56 6.02
C THR A 76 -8.82 9.39 6.95
N TYR A 77 -7.56 8.95 6.93
CA TYR A 77 -7.08 7.98 7.91
C TYR A 77 -6.59 8.69 9.18
N ALA A 78 -6.76 8.03 10.32
CA ALA A 78 -6.35 8.58 11.60
C ALA A 78 -4.82 8.81 11.64
N PRO A 79 -4.33 9.98 12.08
CA PRO A 79 -2.90 10.27 12.18
C PRO A 79 -2.28 9.53 13.37
N ALA A 80 -2.09 8.24 13.23
CA ALA A 80 -1.62 7.38 14.28
C ALA A 80 -0.80 6.20 13.75
N PRO A 81 0.18 5.70 14.51
CA PRO A 81 0.93 4.50 14.16
C PRO A 81 0.11 3.22 14.32
N GLY A 82 0.59 2.15 13.72
CA GLY A 82 0.03 0.81 13.87
C GLY A 82 -1.44 0.68 13.45
N ALA A 83 -2.18 -0.24 14.05
CA ALA A 83 -3.57 -0.52 13.66
C ALA A 83 -4.53 0.67 13.82
N ALA A 84 -4.22 1.62 14.70
CA ALA A 84 -5.03 2.83 14.87
C ALA A 84 -5.03 3.70 13.61
N GLY A 85 -3.92 3.75 12.87
CA GLY A 85 -3.79 4.52 11.64
C GLY A 85 -4.56 3.93 10.44
N LEU A 86 -5.00 2.67 10.53
CA LEU A 86 -5.85 2.07 9.50
C LEU A 86 -7.32 2.52 9.59
N ARG A 87 -7.68 3.20 10.66
CA ARG A 87 -9.06 3.63 10.90
C ARG A 87 -9.38 4.90 10.11
N VAL A 88 -10.47 4.87 9.35
CA VAL A 88 -11.03 6.06 8.70
C VAL A 88 -11.70 6.96 9.73
N VAL A 89 -11.46 8.26 9.62
CA VAL A 89 -12.01 9.31 10.49
C VAL A 89 -12.59 10.46 9.65
N PRO A 90 -13.54 11.24 10.18
CA PRO A 90 -14.09 12.40 9.46
C PRO A 90 -13.00 13.45 9.14
N ASP A 91 -13.07 14.07 7.96
CA ASP A 91 -12.21 15.20 7.59
C ASP A 91 -13.03 16.41 7.11
N LEU A 92 -13.28 16.54 5.79
CA LEU A 92 -14.18 17.57 5.26
C LEU A 92 -15.63 17.31 5.71
N ALA A 93 -16.03 16.05 5.82
CA ALA A 93 -17.34 15.67 6.34
C ALA A 93 -17.39 15.74 7.88
N GLU A 94 -18.58 15.99 8.44
CA GLU A 94 -18.85 16.00 9.87
C GLU A 94 -18.73 14.60 10.51
N GLY A 95 -18.94 13.55 9.71
CA GLY A 95 -18.94 12.14 10.13
C GLY A 95 -18.53 11.22 9.00
N LEU A 96 -18.46 9.93 9.30
CA LEU A 96 -18.34 8.89 8.29
C LEU A 96 -19.61 8.82 7.43
N GLY A 97 -19.50 8.23 6.26
CA GLY A 97 -20.61 8.08 5.33
C GLY A 97 -21.76 7.24 5.89
N ARG A 98 -22.99 7.67 5.65
CA ARG A 98 -24.20 6.93 6.00
C ARG A 98 -24.63 6.06 4.84
N ALA A 99 -24.50 4.76 4.99
CA ALA A 99 -24.97 3.80 3.99
C ALA A 99 -26.49 3.63 4.03
N SER A 100 -27.12 3.55 2.85
CA SER A 100 -28.52 3.18 2.65
C SER A 100 -28.67 2.33 1.39
N ASP A 101 -29.86 1.88 1.04
CA ASP A 101 -30.13 1.04 -0.13
C ASP A 101 -29.19 -0.18 -0.21
N GLY A 102 -29.01 -0.86 0.93
CA GLY A 102 -28.14 -2.04 1.01
C GLY A 102 -26.67 -1.75 0.67
N GLY A 103 -26.18 -0.55 0.96
CA GLY A 103 -24.79 -0.13 0.69
C GLY A 103 -24.57 0.39 -0.74
N ARG A 104 -25.64 0.71 -1.47
CA ARG A 104 -25.55 1.33 -2.80
C ARG A 104 -25.68 2.85 -2.78
N THR A 105 -26.08 3.44 -1.68
CA THR A 105 -26.18 4.90 -1.51
C THR A 105 -25.38 5.30 -0.27
N TRP A 106 -24.50 6.29 -0.42
CA TRP A 106 -23.67 6.81 0.66
C TRP A 106 -23.83 8.31 0.75
N THR A 107 -24.17 8.82 1.93
CA THR A 107 -24.42 10.24 2.18
C THR A 107 -23.38 10.80 3.15
N TYR A 108 -22.76 11.91 2.77
CA TYR A 108 -21.84 12.71 3.58
C TYR A 108 -22.39 14.11 3.79
N ARG A 109 -22.26 14.63 5.01
CA ARG A 109 -22.56 16.01 5.33
C ARG A 109 -21.27 16.78 5.55
N LEU A 110 -21.06 17.86 4.82
CA LEU A 110 -19.87 18.70 4.92
C LEU A 110 -19.93 19.58 6.17
N ARG A 111 -18.75 19.79 6.77
CA ARG A 111 -18.57 20.73 7.89
C ARG A 111 -18.89 22.15 7.44
N SER A 112 -19.58 22.90 8.29
CA SER A 112 -19.81 24.30 8.08
C SER A 112 -18.55 25.14 8.29
N GLY A 113 -18.40 26.22 7.51
CA GLY A 113 -17.33 27.21 7.67
C GLY A 113 -15.96 26.76 7.14
N VAL A 114 -15.87 25.67 6.39
CA VAL A 114 -14.66 25.32 5.64
C VAL A 114 -14.58 26.17 4.39
N THR A 115 -13.44 26.77 4.14
CA THR A 115 -13.18 27.62 2.98
C THR A 115 -11.94 27.14 2.22
N PHE A 116 -11.85 27.51 0.96
CA PHE A 116 -10.61 27.51 0.21
C PHE A 116 -9.64 28.59 0.73
N GLU A 117 -8.39 28.57 0.28
CA GLU A 117 -7.34 29.49 0.71
C GLU A 117 -7.64 30.97 0.35
N ASP A 118 -8.46 31.22 -0.65
CA ASP A 118 -8.94 32.55 -1.06
C ASP A 118 -10.10 33.06 -0.19
N GLY A 119 -10.73 32.18 0.59
CA GLY A 119 -11.85 32.48 1.47
C GLY A 119 -13.22 32.10 0.92
N GLU A 120 -13.29 31.63 -0.32
CA GLU A 120 -14.55 31.10 -0.87
C GLU A 120 -15.01 29.86 -0.10
N PRO A 121 -16.33 29.73 0.21
CA PRO A 121 -16.83 28.59 0.95
C PRO A 121 -16.79 27.31 0.11
N VAL A 122 -16.33 26.22 0.73
CA VAL A 122 -16.43 24.88 0.13
C VAL A 122 -17.88 24.40 0.15
N ARG A 123 -18.37 23.95 -1.00
CA ARG A 123 -19.74 23.43 -1.17
C ARG A 123 -19.73 22.00 -1.70
N ALA A 124 -20.82 21.29 -1.51
CA ALA A 124 -21.01 19.93 -2.00
C ALA A 124 -20.80 19.78 -3.52
N ARG A 125 -21.15 20.80 -4.30
CA ARG A 125 -20.91 20.85 -5.75
C ARG A 125 -19.42 20.78 -6.12
N ASP A 126 -18.53 21.30 -5.26
CA ASP A 126 -17.08 21.31 -5.53
C ASP A 126 -16.49 19.90 -5.35
N VAL A 127 -17.04 19.11 -4.43
CA VAL A 127 -16.75 17.68 -4.29
C VAL A 127 -17.30 16.90 -5.49
N LYS A 128 -18.54 17.18 -5.90
CA LYS A 128 -19.13 16.56 -7.10
C LYS A 128 -18.28 16.84 -8.34
N TYR A 129 -17.83 18.08 -8.51
CA TYR A 129 -16.96 18.49 -9.60
C TYR A 129 -15.61 17.75 -9.56
N ALA A 130 -14.98 17.68 -8.40
CA ALA A 130 -13.70 16.97 -8.22
C ALA A 130 -13.82 15.48 -8.61
N VAL A 131 -14.86 14.79 -8.17
CA VAL A 131 -15.11 13.38 -8.52
C VAL A 131 -15.39 13.21 -10.02
N ALA A 132 -16.19 14.11 -10.60
CA ALA A 132 -16.47 14.09 -12.04
C ALA A 132 -15.20 14.31 -12.87
N ARG A 133 -14.38 15.27 -12.46
CA ARG A 133 -13.13 15.64 -13.10
C ARG A 133 -12.10 14.51 -13.03
N SER A 134 -11.84 13.99 -11.85
CA SER A 134 -10.79 12.97 -11.63
C SER A 134 -11.12 11.61 -12.25
N ASN A 135 -12.39 11.25 -12.33
CA ASN A 135 -12.80 9.91 -12.74
C ASN A 135 -13.31 9.79 -14.18
N TYR A 136 -13.67 10.91 -14.81
CA TYR A 136 -14.35 10.89 -16.11
C TYR A 136 -13.67 11.77 -17.18
N THR A 137 -12.51 12.36 -16.92
CA THR A 137 -11.72 13.03 -17.95
C THR A 137 -10.65 12.10 -18.51
N ALA A 138 -10.30 12.30 -19.77
CA ALA A 138 -9.22 11.56 -20.41
C ALA A 138 -7.83 12.18 -20.16
N GLU A 139 -7.79 13.32 -19.48
CA GLU A 139 -6.54 14.07 -19.25
C GLU A 139 -5.85 13.67 -17.95
N LEU A 140 -6.62 13.35 -16.91
CA LEU A 140 -6.10 12.90 -15.61
C LEU A 140 -5.97 11.36 -15.65
N THR A 141 -4.78 10.88 -15.93
CA THR A 141 -4.53 9.45 -16.21
C THR A 141 -3.69 8.74 -15.17
N ASP A 142 -3.04 9.49 -14.28
CA ASP A 142 -2.12 8.95 -13.27
C ASP A 142 -2.85 8.53 -11.99
N GLY A 143 -4.00 9.16 -11.70
CA GLY A 143 -4.86 8.79 -10.58
C GLY A 143 -5.73 7.56 -10.85
N PRO A 144 -6.18 6.85 -9.79
CA PRO A 144 -7.11 5.73 -9.93
C PRO A 144 -8.49 6.20 -10.40
N HIS A 145 -9.20 5.34 -11.11
CA HIS A 145 -10.58 5.59 -11.55
C HIS A 145 -11.60 4.74 -10.76
N ASP A 146 -11.28 4.40 -9.54
CA ASP A 146 -12.05 3.50 -8.68
C ASP A 146 -13.48 3.97 -8.44
N LEU A 147 -13.69 5.28 -8.31
CA LEU A 147 -15.04 5.84 -8.15
C LEU A 147 -15.89 5.65 -9.39
N ARG A 148 -15.34 5.83 -10.60
CA ARG A 148 -16.05 5.54 -11.86
C ARG A 148 -16.48 4.07 -11.93
N ASP A 149 -15.67 3.16 -11.44
CA ASP A 149 -15.93 1.74 -11.49
C ASP A 149 -17.06 1.29 -10.57
N VAL A 150 -17.39 2.09 -9.57
CA VAL A 150 -18.47 1.80 -8.62
C VAL A 150 -19.68 2.71 -8.76
N LEU A 151 -19.56 3.93 -9.27
CA LEU A 151 -20.65 4.90 -9.43
C LEU A 151 -21.62 4.53 -10.55
N ARG A 152 -22.91 4.84 -10.35
CA ARG A 152 -23.97 4.68 -11.37
C ARG A 152 -23.85 5.71 -12.48
N GLY A 153 -24.51 5.41 -13.59
CA GLY A 153 -24.59 6.31 -14.74
C GLY A 153 -23.34 6.27 -15.61
N THR A 154 -23.45 6.98 -16.70
CA THR A 154 -22.36 7.26 -17.64
C THR A 154 -22.21 8.77 -17.72
N TYR A 155 -20.97 9.23 -17.78
CA TYR A 155 -20.65 10.65 -17.90
C TYR A 155 -19.39 10.81 -18.76
N TRP A 156 -19.32 11.84 -19.57
CA TRP A 156 -18.20 12.09 -20.48
C TRP A 156 -17.13 13.00 -19.89
N GLY A 157 -17.29 13.38 -18.61
CA GLY A 157 -16.42 14.29 -17.90
C GLY A 157 -16.74 15.77 -18.14
N PRO A 158 -16.40 16.66 -17.19
CA PRO A 158 -16.80 18.07 -17.22
C PRO A 158 -16.12 18.88 -18.33
N TYR A 159 -15.11 18.32 -18.99
CA TYR A 159 -14.44 19.00 -20.10
C TYR A 159 -15.13 18.78 -21.45
N LEU A 160 -15.88 17.70 -21.59
CA LEU A 160 -16.68 17.38 -22.77
C LEU A 160 -18.16 17.70 -22.55
N ASP A 161 -18.69 17.41 -21.37
CA ASP A 161 -20.06 17.70 -20.95
C ASP A 161 -20.03 18.63 -19.73
N LYS A 162 -20.28 19.91 -19.96
CA LYS A 162 -20.23 20.96 -18.94
C LYS A 162 -21.38 20.93 -17.95
N ASP A 163 -22.48 20.21 -18.29
CA ASP A 163 -23.64 20.08 -17.40
C ASP A 163 -23.41 18.95 -16.39
N LEU A 164 -23.02 19.33 -15.17
CA LEU A 164 -22.91 18.39 -14.06
C LEU A 164 -24.25 17.73 -13.66
N GLY A 165 -25.38 18.22 -14.15
CA GLY A 165 -26.67 17.55 -14.00
C GLY A 165 -26.70 16.16 -14.63
N HIS A 166 -25.98 15.96 -15.73
CA HIS A 166 -25.85 14.66 -16.38
C HIS A 166 -25.00 13.66 -15.57
N PHE A 167 -24.15 14.13 -14.65
CA PHE A 167 -23.41 13.27 -13.74
C PHE A 167 -24.29 12.82 -12.57
N THR A 168 -25.03 11.73 -12.76
CA THR A 168 -25.99 11.18 -11.78
C THR A 168 -25.36 10.26 -10.72
N GLY A 169 -24.10 9.89 -10.87
CA GLY A 169 -23.36 9.08 -9.89
C GLY A 169 -23.14 9.80 -8.56
N VAL A 170 -23.12 11.14 -8.58
CA VAL A 170 -23.06 11.99 -7.39
C VAL A 170 -24.15 13.06 -7.49
N THR A 171 -24.94 13.21 -6.42
CA THR A 171 -25.92 14.30 -6.29
C THR A 171 -25.63 15.17 -5.08
N THR A 172 -26.00 16.45 -5.19
CA THR A 172 -25.79 17.45 -4.14
C THR A 172 -27.10 18.19 -3.91
N PRO A 173 -27.99 17.65 -3.05
CA PRO A 173 -29.34 18.21 -2.84
C PRO A 173 -29.30 19.59 -2.18
N ASP A 174 -28.23 19.90 -1.47
CA ASP A 174 -27.93 21.22 -0.89
C ASP A 174 -26.42 21.48 -0.87
N ASP A 175 -25.98 22.66 -0.40
CA ASP A 175 -24.58 23.07 -0.39
C ASP A 175 -23.69 22.25 0.55
N HIS A 176 -24.26 21.44 1.46
CA HIS A 176 -23.54 20.68 2.47
C HIS A 176 -23.71 19.16 2.34
N THR A 177 -24.55 18.68 1.44
CA THR A 177 -24.84 17.25 1.34
C THR A 177 -24.33 16.67 0.02
N VAL A 178 -23.46 15.65 0.11
CA VAL A 178 -22.96 14.88 -1.03
C VAL A 178 -23.51 13.47 -0.95
N VAL A 179 -24.16 13.00 -2.01
CA VAL A 179 -24.73 11.65 -2.07
C VAL A 179 -24.13 10.89 -3.26
N PHE A 180 -23.49 9.76 -2.96
CA PHE A 180 -22.95 8.84 -3.96
C PHE A 180 -23.95 7.73 -4.25
N HIS A 181 -24.17 7.44 -5.53
CA HIS A 181 -25.08 6.40 -6.02
C HIS A 181 -24.26 5.31 -6.73
N LEU A 182 -24.25 4.08 -6.20
CA LEU A 182 -23.38 3.01 -6.64
C LEU A 182 -24.12 1.98 -7.50
N LYS A 183 -23.43 1.36 -8.46
CA LYS A 183 -23.89 0.24 -9.28
C LYS A 183 -24.13 -1.02 -8.45
N ARG A 184 -23.31 -1.21 -7.41
CA ARG A 184 -23.29 -2.38 -6.52
C ARG A 184 -23.00 -1.94 -5.09
N PRO A 185 -23.30 -2.76 -4.08
CA PRO A 185 -22.85 -2.48 -2.72
C PRO A 185 -21.33 -2.34 -2.62
N VAL A 186 -20.86 -1.39 -1.82
CA VAL A 186 -19.45 -1.21 -1.45
C VAL A 186 -19.42 -0.84 0.03
N ALA A 187 -19.27 -1.84 0.90
CA ALA A 187 -19.39 -1.66 2.34
C ALA A 187 -18.22 -0.90 3.00
N ASP A 188 -17.08 -0.82 2.30
CA ASP A 188 -15.89 -0.06 2.68
C ASP A 188 -15.76 1.27 1.92
N PHE A 189 -16.88 1.86 1.48
CA PHE A 189 -16.89 3.07 0.67
C PHE A 189 -16.20 4.27 1.34
N ASP A 190 -16.18 4.34 2.67
CA ASP A 190 -15.39 5.37 3.38
C ASP A 190 -13.90 5.33 3.03
N GLN A 191 -13.33 4.16 2.71
CA GLN A 191 -11.95 4.07 2.25
C GLN A 191 -11.75 4.66 0.85
N LEU A 192 -12.76 4.57 -0.04
CA LEU A 192 -12.77 5.29 -1.32
C LEU A 192 -12.95 6.79 -1.12
N ALA A 193 -13.83 7.18 -0.19
CA ALA A 193 -14.06 8.58 0.15
C ALA A 193 -12.87 9.26 0.85
N ALA A 194 -11.89 8.48 1.35
CA ALA A 194 -10.62 8.97 1.89
C ALA A 194 -9.60 9.30 0.77
N SER A 195 -9.89 8.94 -0.48
CA SER A 195 -9.03 9.27 -1.62
C SER A 195 -8.94 10.79 -1.83
N PRO A 196 -7.77 11.33 -2.22
CA PRO A 196 -7.62 12.73 -2.61
C PRO A 196 -8.60 13.17 -3.70
N GLN A 197 -9.11 12.27 -4.51
CA GLN A 197 -10.09 12.53 -5.57
C GLN A 197 -11.44 13.05 -5.06
N THR A 198 -11.72 12.96 -3.76
CA THR A 198 -12.89 13.56 -3.12
C THR A 198 -12.61 14.95 -2.52
N ALA A 199 -11.37 15.43 -2.62
CA ALA A 199 -11.01 16.78 -2.21
C ALA A 199 -11.68 17.79 -3.15
N PRO A 200 -12.37 18.82 -2.61
CA PRO A 200 -13.14 19.76 -3.42
C PRO A 200 -12.24 20.57 -4.35
N VAL A 201 -12.69 20.75 -5.58
CA VAL A 201 -12.04 21.59 -6.59
C VAL A 201 -13.02 22.69 -7.02
N PRO A 202 -12.68 23.98 -6.85
CA PRO A 202 -13.53 25.07 -7.34
C PRO A 202 -13.49 25.08 -8.87
N GLN A 203 -14.62 24.82 -9.50
CA GLN A 203 -14.70 24.69 -10.98
C GLN A 203 -14.14 25.92 -11.71
N ALA A 204 -14.30 27.12 -11.14
CA ALA A 204 -13.81 28.36 -11.74
C ALA A 204 -12.28 28.49 -11.72
N ALA A 205 -11.60 27.76 -10.82
CA ALA A 205 -10.14 27.76 -10.70
C ALA A 205 -9.49 26.54 -11.41
N ASP A 206 -10.28 25.67 -12.03
CA ASP A 206 -9.73 24.50 -12.71
C ASP A 206 -9.02 24.91 -14.01
N THR A 207 -7.72 24.69 -14.03
CA THR A 207 -6.83 24.93 -15.17
C THR A 207 -6.45 23.64 -15.90
N ARG A 208 -7.24 22.56 -15.72
CA ARG A 208 -7.05 21.22 -16.30
C ARG A 208 -5.70 20.63 -15.87
N LEU A 209 -4.86 20.15 -16.79
CA LEU A 209 -3.52 19.61 -16.50
C LEU A 209 -2.61 20.60 -15.76
N HIS A 210 -2.88 21.90 -15.84
CA HIS A 210 -2.05 22.88 -15.12
C HIS A 210 -2.52 23.14 -13.68
N TYR A 211 -3.63 22.52 -13.25
CA TYR A 211 -4.12 22.67 -11.88
C TYR A 211 -3.10 22.16 -10.84
N GLU A 212 -2.28 21.17 -11.20
CA GLU A 212 -1.19 20.64 -10.36
C GLU A 212 -0.13 21.70 -9.99
N ARG A 213 -0.03 22.80 -10.74
CA ARG A 213 0.95 23.85 -10.45
C ARG A 213 0.60 24.65 -9.21
N HIS A 214 -0.67 24.77 -8.92
CA HIS A 214 -1.20 25.44 -7.74
C HIS A 214 -2.60 24.94 -7.41
N PRO A 215 -2.73 23.71 -6.88
CA PRO A 215 -4.03 23.23 -6.40
C PRO A 215 -4.58 24.16 -5.31
N VAL A 216 -5.83 24.60 -5.46
CA VAL A 216 -6.46 25.51 -4.51
C VAL A 216 -6.68 24.81 -3.18
N SER A 217 -6.06 25.32 -2.12
CA SER A 217 -5.94 24.59 -0.88
C SER A 217 -7.17 24.70 0.01
N THR A 218 -7.51 23.58 0.65
CA THR A 218 -8.45 23.48 1.78
C THR A 218 -7.78 22.96 3.05
N GLY A 219 -6.51 22.60 2.95
CA GLY A 219 -5.70 22.03 4.01
C GLY A 219 -4.96 23.05 4.88
N PRO A 220 -4.11 22.59 5.81
CA PRO A 220 -3.32 23.44 6.71
C PRO A 220 -2.25 24.26 6.02
N TYR A 221 -1.84 23.88 4.83
CA TYR A 221 -0.85 24.58 4.02
C TYR A 221 -1.42 24.94 2.66
N ARG A 222 -0.80 25.92 2.00
CA ARG A 222 -1.04 26.32 0.63
C ARG A 222 0.26 26.47 -0.13
N PHE A 223 0.21 26.38 -1.44
CA PHE A 223 1.38 26.61 -2.27
C PHE A 223 1.79 28.07 -2.23
N GLU A 224 3.07 28.33 -1.90
CA GLU A 224 3.69 29.64 -2.08
C GLU A 224 4.40 29.70 -3.43
N ARG A 225 5.08 28.61 -3.82
CA ARG A 225 5.85 28.49 -5.05
C ARG A 225 5.87 27.04 -5.52
N HIS A 226 5.83 26.84 -6.83
CA HIS A 226 6.07 25.56 -7.48
C HIS A 226 6.91 25.77 -8.73
N ASP A 227 8.18 25.39 -8.67
CA ASP A 227 9.13 25.40 -9.79
C ASP A 227 9.22 23.96 -10.33
N VAL A 228 8.40 23.67 -11.33
CA VAL A 228 8.24 22.31 -11.89
C VAL A 228 9.59 21.66 -12.20
N GLY A 229 9.83 20.49 -11.63
CA GLY A 229 11.07 19.72 -11.83
C GLY A 229 12.26 20.17 -10.98
N THR A 230 12.06 21.12 -10.05
CA THR A 230 13.06 21.57 -9.08
C THR A 230 12.54 21.40 -7.65
N GLY A 231 11.25 21.72 -7.42
CA GLY A 231 10.61 21.58 -6.14
C GLY A 231 9.52 22.62 -5.89
N PHE A 232 8.93 22.56 -4.73
CA PHE A 232 7.86 23.46 -4.32
C PHE A 232 7.95 23.80 -2.85
N THR A 233 7.24 24.86 -2.48
CA THR A 233 7.16 25.34 -1.11
C THR A 233 5.72 25.49 -0.68
N LEU A 234 5.39 24.92 0.47
CA LEU A 234 4.13 25.10 1.13
C LEU A 234 4.32 26.00 2.36
N VAL A 235 3.37 26.91 2.58
CA VAL A 235 3.31 27.78 3.77
C VAL A 235 1.96 27.64 4.44
N ARG A 236 1.86 28.01 5.70
CA ARG A 236 0.59 27.93 6.44
C ARG A 236 -0.54 28.61 5.67
N ASN A 237 -1.66 27.94 5.60
CA ASN A 237 -2.89 28.51 5.08
C ASN A 237 -3.55 29.36 6.18
N PRO A 238 -3.66 30.69 6.02
CA PRO A 238 -4.22 31.57 7.06
C PRO A 238 -5.72 31.35 7.30
N ARG A 239 -6.40 30.66 6.37
CA ARG A 239 -7.81 30.28 6.49
C ARG A 239 -8.01 28.98 7.23
N TRP A 240 -6.92 28.20 7.43
CA TRP A 240 -7.00 26.92 8.14
C TRP A 240 -7.40 27.12 9.61
N ARG A 241 -8.40 26.33 10.03
CA ARG A 241 -8.77 26.18 11.43
C ARG A 241 -8.24 24.87 11.96
N GLN A 242 -7.71 24.85 13.17
CA GLN A 242 -7.12 23.66 13.79
C GLN A 242 -8.10 22.47 13.74
N ASP A 243 -7.56 21.32 13.35
CA ASP A 243 -8.26 20.05 13.20
C ASP A 243 -7.46 18.95 13.92
N PRO A 244 -8.11 18.03 14.68
CA PRO A 244 -7.41 16.99 15.41
C PRO A 244 -6.67 16.00 14.53
N ASN A 245 -7.02 15.92 13.25
CA ASN A 245 -6.38 14.99 12.30
C ASN A 245 -5.14 15.58 11.61
N ARG A 246 -4.79 16.87 11.86
CA ARG A 246 -3.63 17.54 11.26
C ARG A 246 -3.00 18.50 12.25
N ALA A 247 -1.81 18.16 12.69
CA ALA A 247 -1.09 18.98 13.69
C ALA A 247 -0.64 20.34 13.12
N ALA A 248 -0.26 20.39 11.85
CA ALA A 248 0.22 21.60 11.16
C ALA A 248 1.33 22.31 11.94
N LEU A 249 2.38 21.59 12.32
CA LEU A 249 3.44 22.10 13.21
C LEU A 249 4.43 23.02 12.51
N PRO A 250 5.02 22.71 11.34
CA PRO A 250 5.94 23.60 10.63
C PRO A 250 5.27 24.89 10.14
N ASP A 251 6.02 25.99 10.04
CA ASP A 251 5.54 27.20 9.35
C ASP A 251 5.66 27.06 7.84
N ARG A 252 6.65 26.28 7.40
CA ARG A 252 7.07 26.12 6.02
C ARG A 252 7.45 24.67 5.73
N ILE A 253 7.13 24.19 4.55
CA ILE A 253 7.55 22.89 4.05
C ILE A 253 8.22 23.12 2.69
N GLU A 254 9.48 22.71 2.58
CA GLU A 254 10.27 22.82 1.35
C GLU A 254 10.51 21.44 0.79
N VAL A 255 10.09 21.21 -0.44
CA VAL A 255 10.34 19.97 -1.16
C VAL A 255 11.34 20.20 -2.27
N THR A 256 12.43 19.43 -2.27
CA THR A 256 13.43 19.43 -3.34
C THR A 256 13.29 18.15 -4.15
N GLU A 257 13.09 18.31 -5.45
CA GLU A 257 12.90 17.22 -6.41
C GLU A 257 14.22 16.82 -7.08
N LYS A 258 14.22 15.64 -7.72
CA LYS A 258 15.32 15.11 -8.56
C LYS A 258 16.67 15.06 -7.85
N VAL A 259 16.65 14.80 -6.56
CA VAL A 259 17.85 14.59 -5.75
C VAL A 259 18.35 13.17 -5.97
N ALA A 260 19.63 12.98 -6.30
CA ALA A 260 20.19 11.65 -6.43
C ALA A 260 19.99 10.84 -5.13
N ALA A 261 19.63 9.56 -5.22
CA ALA A 261 19.31 8.75 -4.03
C ALA A 261 20.44 8.71 -3.00
N ALA A 262 21.71 8.72 -3.46
CA ALA A 262 22.86 8.78 -2.56
C ALA A 262 22.97 10.12 -1.83
N ASP A 263 22.54 11.21 -2.46
CA ASP A 263 22.53 12.54 -1.84
C ASP A 263 21.35 12.68 -0.87
N VAL A 264 20.20 12.05 -1.16
CA VAL A 264 19.09 11.93 -0.21
C VAL A 264 19.60 11.28 1.08
N ASP A 265 20.22 10.11 0.97
CA ASP A 265 20.78 9.38 2.11
C ASP A 265 21.82 10.21 2.88
N ALA A 266 22.75 10.84 2.16
CA ALA A 266 23.80 11.66 2.77
C ALA A 266 23.23 12.84 3.56
N ARG A 267 22.22 13.54 3.01
CA ARG A 267 21.59 14.69 3.64
C ARG A 267 20.74 14.32 4.84
N LEU A 268 20.04 13.16 4.79
CA LEU A 268 19.32 12.62 5.94
C LEU A 268 20.29 12.24 7.07
N LEU A 269 21.38 11.53 6.76
CA LEU A 269 22.40 11.15 7.75
C LEU A 269 23.12 12.36 8.37
N ALA A 270 23.25 13.46 7.64
CA ALA A 270 23.84 14.71 8.09
C ALA A 270 22.85 15.63 8.83
N GLY A 271 21.54 15.33 8.83
CA GLY A 271 20.51 16.18 9.40
C GLY A 271 20.27 17.50 8.64
N THR A 272 20.67 17.58 7.37
CA THR A 272 20.43 18.73 6.48
C THR A 272 19.14 18.62 5.69
N ALA A 273 18.47 17.50 5.77
CA ALA A 273 17.10 17.25 5.35
C ALA A 273 16.39 16.42 6.42
N ASP A 274 15.06 16.47 6.43
CA ASP A 274 14.25 15.95 7.52
C ASP A 274 13.60 14.59 7.17
N ALA A 275 13.13 14.40 5.93
CA ALA A 275 12.62 13.10 5.48
C ALA A 275 12.72 12.90 3.95
N ASP A 276 12.74 11.63 3.53
CA ASP A 276 12.41 11.21 2.16
C ASP A 276 10.88 11.23 2.01
N LEU A 277 10.38 12.09 1.15
CA LEU A 277 8.93 12.27 0.91
C LEU A 277 8.28 11.00 0.38
N THR A 278 9.00 10.23 -0.43
CA THR A 278 8.45 9.04 -1.09
C THR A 278 8.34 7.83 -0.17
N GLY A 279 9.09 7.82 0.94
CA GLY A 279 9.19 6.64 1.80
C GLY A 279 9.86 5.43 1.11
N ALA A 280 10.62 5.66 0.03
CA ALA A 280 11.31 4.59 -0.69
C ALA A 280 12.37 3.89 0.16
N GLY A 281 12.90 4.62 1.15
CA GLY A 281 13.90 4.15 2.08
C GLY A 281 15.32 4.27 1.56
N VAL A 282 16.27 4.07 2.47
CA VAL A 282 17.69 4.25 2.19
C VAL A 282 18.27 3.15 1.30
N LEU A 283 19.32 3.48 0.56
CA LEU A 283 20.06 2.57 -0.29
C LEU A 283 20.69 1.41 0.51
N PRO A 284 20.97 0.25 -0.10
CA PRO A 284 21.55 -0.92 0.59
C PRO A 284 22.86 -0.63 1.33
N ALA A 285 23.74 0.22 0.78
CA ALA A 285 25.01 0.61 1.42
C ALA A 285 24.78 1.46 2.67
N THR A 286 23.87 2.43 2.59
CA THR A 286 23.46 3.28 3.70
C THR A 286 22.76 2.48 4.79
N ARG A 287 21.89 1.54 4.39
CA ARG A 287 21.25 0.60 5.32
C ARG A 287 22.28 -0.20 6.12
N ALA A 288 23.31 -0.73 5.45
CA ALA A 288 24.39 -1.45 6.14
C ALA A 288 25.10 -0.55 7.17
N THR A 289 25.36 0.71 6.83
CA THR A 289 25.99 1.70 7.72
C THR A 289 25.08 2.03 8.92
N ILE A 290 23.78 2.18 8.71
CA ILE A 290 22.80 2.42 9.78
C ILE A 290 22.76 1.22 10.74
N LEU A 291 22.64 0.02 10.21
CA LEU A 291 22.53 -1.20 11.01
C LEU A 291 23.81 -1.53 11.82
N ALA A 292 24.97 -1.07 11.36
CA ALA A 292 26.25 -1.24 12.06
C ALA A 292 26.42 -0.29 13.26
N SER A 293 25.63 0.79 13.37
CA SER A 293 25.76 1.82 14.42
C SER A 293 24.53 1.82 15.33
N PRO A 294 24.65 1.53 16.64
CA PRO A 294 23.51 1.59 17.57
C PRO A 294 22.83 2.98 17.59
N ALA A 295 23.59 4.07 17.54
CA ALA A 295 23.04 5.42 17.52
C ALA A 295 22.19 5.68 16.26
N ARG A 296 22.65 5.24 15.08
CA ARG A 296 21.89 5.38 13.84
C ARG A 296 20.68 4.44 13.79
N ARG A 297 20.80 3.25 14.34
CA ARG A 297 19.66 2.32 14.45
C ARG A 297 18.52 2.90 15.27
N ALA A 298 18.83 3.64 16.34
CA ALA A 298 17.83 4.33 17.16
C ALA A 298 17.06 5.41 16.38
N GLN A 299 17.60 5.87 15.25
CA GLN A 299 16.98 6.87 14.36
C GLN A 299 16.41 6.24 13.08
N ALA A 300 16.26 4.91 13.04
CA ALA A 300 15.77 4.21 11.85
C ALA A 300 14.57 3.33 12.18
N ASP A 301 13.69 3.22 11.19
CA ASP A 301 12.49 2.40 11.23
C ASP A 301 12.44 1.52 9.98
N ASP A 302 11.85 0.31 10.12
CA ASP A 302 11.65 -0.59 8.98
C ASP A 302 10.18 -1.00 8.81
N PRO A 303 9.29 -0.04 8.49
CA PRO A 303 7.87 -0.30 8.36
C PRO A 303 7.54 -1.31 7.27
N LEU A 304 6.38 -1.97 7.45
CA LEU A 304 5.72 -2.69 6.39
C LEU A 304 5.21 -1.69 5.33
N THR A 305 5.46 -1.99 4.05
CA THR A 305 5.06 -1.13 2.93
C THR A 305 3.68 -1.47 2.35
N GLY A 306 3.01 -2.50 2.90
CA GLY A 306 1.77 -3.04 2.32
C GLY A 306 1.99 -3.89 1.07
N LEU A 307 3.23 -3.96 0.55
CA LEU A 307 3.58 -4.78 -0.60
C LEU A 307 3.83 -6.23 -0.17
N VAL A 308 3.11 -7.17 -0.79
CA VAL A 308 3.42 -8.60 -0.69
C VAL A 308 4.14 -9.05 -1.95
N ARG A 309 5.30 -9.69 -1.77
CA ARG A 309 5.98 -10.42 -2.84
C ARG A 309 5.56 -11.87 -2.80
N TYR A 310 5.21 -12.41 -3.94
CA TYR A 310 4.66 -13.77 -4.04
C TYR A 310 5.11 -14.45 -5.34
N ALA A 311 4.88 -15.76 -5.39
CA ALA A 311 4.97 -16.55 -6.62
C ALA A 311 3.56 -17.05 -6.96
N MET A 312 3.04 -16.69 -8.12
CA MET A 312 1.80 -17.22 -8.66
C MET A 312 2.07 -18.51 -9.43
N LEU A 313 1.16 -19.48 -9.30
CA LEU A 313 1.24 -20.81 -9.92
C LEU A 313 0.12 -20.95 -10.95
N PRO A 314 0.37 -20.59 -12.23
CA PRO A 314 -0.65 -20.67 -13.30
C PRO A 314 -1.19 -22.07 -13.47
N GLY A 315 -2.51 -22.26 -13.22
CA GLY A 315 -3.18 -23.56 -13.31
C GLY A 315 -3.28 -24.14 -14.72
N GLY A 316 -3.04 -23.32 -15.75
CA GLY A 316 -2.95 -23.80 -17.13
C GLY A 316 -1.61 -24.45 -17.51
N VAL A 317 -0.60 -24.41 -16.63
CA VAL A 317 0.72 -25.01 -16.88
C VAL A 317 0.87 -26.32 -16.11
N LYS A 318 0.93 -27.45 -16.84
CA LYS A 318 1.12 -28.76 -16.20
C LYS A 318 2.50 -28.89 -15.55
N PRO A 319 2.59 -29.60 -14.38
CA PRO A 319 1.52 -30.29 -13.67
C PRO A 319 0.83 -29.44 -12.60
N LEU A 320 0.94 -28.09 -12.66
CA LEU A 320 0.39 -27.17 -11.66
C LEU A 320 -1.14 -26.97 -11.79
N ASP A 321 -1.79 -27.62 -12.76
CA ASP A 321 -3.24 -27.84 -12.78
C ASP A 321 -3.72 -28.72 -11.61
N ASP A 322 -2.85 -29.59 -11.08
CA ASP A 322 -3.14 -30.38 -9.88
C ASP A 322 -2.79 -29.63 -8.60
N VAL A 323 -3.73 -29.58 -7.65
CA VAL A 323 -3.56 -28.89 -6.36
C VAL A 323 -2.45 -29.49 -5.50
N HIS A 324 -2.21 -30.81 -5.58
CA HIS A 324 -1.15 -31.47 -4.84
C HIS A 324 0.23 -31.05 -5.37
N CYS A 325 0.39 -30.88 -6.68
CA CYS A 325 1.60 -30.34 -7.25
C CYS A 325 1.84 -28.88 -6.80
N ARG A 326 0.79 -28.04 -6.72
CA ARG A 326 0.90 -26.68 -6.16
C ARG A 326 1.24 -26.70 -4.66
N ARG A 327 0.65 -27.60 -3.87
CA ARG A 327 0.97 -27.79 -2.44
C ARG A 327 2.42 -28.25 -2.25
N ALA A 328 2.94 -29.07 -3.15
CA ALA A 328 4.36 -29.45 -3.13
C ALA A 328 5.27 -28.21 -3.25
N VAL A 329 4.96 -27.27 -4.16
CA VAL A 329 5.68 -25.99 -4.28
C VAL A 329 5.58 -25.19 -2.99
N GLN A 330 4.40 -25.10 -2.37
CA GLN A 330 4.17 -24.38 -1.09
C GLN A 330 5.09 -24.92 0.02
N TYR A 331 5.06 -26.25 0.26
CA TYR A 331 5.85 -26.87 1.32
C TYR A 331 7.36 -26.87 1.02
N ALA A 332 7.76 -26.93 -0.25
CA ALA A 332 9.16 -26.88 -0.65
C ALA A 332 9.76 -25.47 -0.56
N THR A 333 8.94 -24.42 -0.44
CA THR A 333 9.42 -23.03 -0.42
C THR A 333 9.99 -22.66 0.94
N ASP A 334 11.32 -22.43 1.01
CA ASP A 334 12.00 -21.81 2.16
C ASP A 334 11.90 -20.28 2.09
N ARG A 335 10.88 -19.73 2.76
CA ARG A 335 10.65 -18.28 2.81
C ARG A 335 11.77 -17.51 3.50
N THR A 336 12.52 -18.15 4.40
CA THR A 336 13.67 -17.53 5.07
C THR A 336 14.83 -17.35 4.11
N ALA A 337 15.12 -18.35 3.28
CA ALA A 337 16.14 -18.25 2.23
C ALA A 337 15.75 -17.20 1.18
N VAL A 338 14.47 -17.14 0.79
CA VAL A 338 13.95 -16.11 -0.13
C VAL A 338 14.06 -14.71 0.48
N ARG A 339 13.68 -14.51 1.75
CA ARG A 339 13.87 -13.25 2.47
C ARG A 339 15.34 -12.81 2.49
N SER A 340 16.25 -13.75 2.75
CA SER A 340 17.69 -13.44 2.75
C SER A 340 18.16 -12.95 1.39
N ALA A 341 17.62 -13.49 0.29
CA ALA A 341 17.93 -13.05 -1.07
C ALA A 341 17.40 -11.64 -1.37
N TYR A 342 16.32 -11.21 -0.75
CA TYR A 342 15.82 -9.82 -0.83
C TYR A 342 16.59 -8.82 0.04
N GLY A 343 17.49 -9.26 0.91
CA GLY A 343 18.30 -8.39 1.78
C GLY A 343 18.08 -8.60 3.28
N GLY A 344 17.48 -9.71 3.67
CA GLY A 344 17.36 -10.14 5.07
C GLY A 344 16.16 -9.53 5.83
N PRO A 345 16.25 -9.47 7.16
CA PRO A 345 15.13 -9.07 8.02
C PRO A 345 14.54 -7.69 7.73
N THR A 346 15.37 -6.73 7.37
CA THR A 346 14.95 -5.35 7.06
C THR A 346 14.38 -5.17 5.64
N ALA A 347 14.41 -6.21 4.81
CA ALA A 347 13.76 -6.21 3.50
C ALA A 347 12.34 -6.80 3.56
N GLY A 348 11.99 -7.50 4.63
CA GLY A 348 10.66 -8.08 4.82
C GLY A 348 10.60 -9.14 5.90
N THR A 349 9.38 -9.57 6.17
CA THR A 349 9.08 -10.74 7.00
C THR A 349 8.52 -11.87 6.14
N PRO A 350 8.78 -13.16 6.46
CA PRO A 350 8.15 -14.26 5.74
C PRO A 350 6.63 -14.12 5.75
N ALA A 351 6.04 -14.00 4.58
CA ALA A 351 4.60 -13.89 4.43
C ALA A 351 3.93 -15.27 4.58
N THR A 352 2.83 -15.33 5.29
CA THR A 352 2.07 -16.56 5.55
C THR A 352 0.71 -16.58 4.88
N ASN A 353 0.27 -15.42 4.41
CA ASN A 353 -1.04 -15.14 3.84
C ASN A 353 -0.91 -14.36 2.54
N VAL A 354 -1.99 -14.27 1.78
CA VAL A 354 -2.09 -13.38 0.61
C VAL A 354 -2.25 -11.94 1.06
N LEU A 355 -3.14 -11.67 2.03
CA LEU A 355 -3.30 -10.35 2.62
C LEU A 355 -2.10 -9.98 3.49
N PRO A 356 -1.53 -8.77 3.36
CA PRO A 356 -0.49 -8.26 4.25
C PRO A 356 -1.05 -7.80 5.61
N PRO A 357 -0.19 -7.70 6.65
CA PRO A 357 -0.60 -7.24 7.98
C PRO A 357 -1.23 -5.84 8.04
N THR A 358 -1.02 -5.02 7.04
CA THR A 358 -1.57 -3.66 6.93
C THR A 358 -2.98 -3.62 6.32
N THR A 359 -3.58 -4.76 6.01
CA THR A 359 -4.86 -4.85 5.30
C THR A 359 -5.95 -5.42 6.19
N GLU A 360 -7.16 -4.88 6.09
CA GLU A 360 -8.35 -5.39 6.76
C GLU A 360 -8.58 -6.87 6.40
N GLY A 361 -8.76 -7.70 7.42
CA GLY A 361 -8.97 -9.14 7.25
C GLY A 361 -7.69 -9.98 7.32
N PHE A 362 -6.52 -9.35 7.49
CA PHE A 362 -5.30 -10.12 7.76
C PHE A 362 -5.46 -10.98 9.02
N SER A 363 -5.06 -12.24 8.92
CA SER A 363 -5.03 -13.17 10.05
C SER A 363 -3.94 -14.19 9.81
N ARG A 364 -2.81 -14.03 10.51
CA ARG A 364 -1.64 -14.89 10.34
C ARG A 364 -2.02 -16.37 10.33
N SER A 365 -1.52 -17.12 9.36
CA SER A 365 -1.75 -18.54 9.19
C SER A 365 -0.46 -19.24 8.79
N GLU A 366 -0.13 -20.35 9.43
CA GLU A 366 1.04 -21.18 9.07
C GLU A 366 0.60 -22.45 8.33
N ARG A 367 -0.26 -22.29 7.33
CA ARG A 367 -0.81 -23.41 6.58
C ARG A 367 0.25 -24.25 5.86
N TYR A 368 1.28 -23.62 5.33
CA TYR A 368 2.35 -24.25 4.56
C TYR A 368 3.73 -23.92 5.15
N PRO A 369 4.11 -24.49 6.31
CA PRO A 369 5.48 -24.38 6.80
C PRO A 369 6.43 -25.08 5.82
N HIS A 370 7.69 -24.63 5.77
CA HIS A 370 8.71 -25.31 4.98
C HIS A 370 8.93 -26.74 5.49
N ASP A 371 8.57 -27.73 4.65
CA ASP A 371 8.61 -29.16 4.98
C ASP A 371 8.85 -30.01 3.72
N LEU A 372 10.09 -30.42 3.52
CA LEU A 372 10.48 -31.22 2.36
C LEU A 372 9.85 -32.64 2.35
N ALA A 373 9.55 -33.20 3.52
CA ALA A 373 8.91 -34.51 3.59
C ALA A 373 7.46 -34.43 3.10
N ARG A 374 6.74 -33.41 3.53
CA ARG A 374 5.39 -33.09 3.03
C ARG A 374 5.40 -32.72 1.56
N ALA A 375 6.35 -31.91 1.10
CA ALA A 375 6.48 -31.58 -0.32
C ALA A 375 6.60 -32.84 -1.18
N ARG A 376 7.45 -33.80 -0.78
CA ARG A 376 7.58 -35.09 -1.48
C ARG A 376 6.32 -35.97 -1.38
N GLN A 377 5.59 -35.90 -0.28
CA GLN A 377 4.30 -36.58 -0.16
C GLN A 377 3.28 -36.01 -1.16
N GLU A 378 3.19 -34.69 -1.29
CA GLU A 378 2.31 -34.01 -2.26
C GLU A 378 2.74 -34.33 -3.71
N LEU A 379 4.04 -34.40 -4.00
CA LEU A 379 4.53 -34.83 -5.32
C LEU A 379 4.08 -36.24 -5.67
N ARG A 380 4.10 -37.18 -4.71
CA ARG A 380 3.55 -38.53 -4.94
C ARG A 380 2.04 -38.50 -5.21
N ALA A 381 1.31 -37.66 -4.45
CA ALA A 381 -0.14 -37.54 -4.60
C ALA A 381 -0.56 -36.99 -5.97
N CYS A 382 0.24 -36.08 -6.56
CA CYS A 382 -0.02 -35.57 -7.90
C CYS A 382 0.64 -36.41 -9.04
N GLY A 383 1.13 -37.64 -8.75
CA GLY A 383 1.69 -38.53 -9.75
C GLY A 383 3.13 -38.23 -10.20
N HIS A 384 3.84 -37.37 -9.49
CA HIS A 384 5.23 -36.97 -9.78
C HIS A 384 6.21 -37.35 -8.66
N PRO A 385 6.34 -38.63 -8.29
CA PRO A 385 7.19 -39.04 -7.15
C PRO A 385 8.67 -38.68 -7.31
N SER A 386 9.16 -38.53 -8.54
CA SER A 386 10.53 -38.11 -8.87
C SER A 386 10.63 -36.59 -9.11
N GLY A 387 9.55 -35.84 -8.88
CA GLY A 387 9.49 -34.40 -9.16
C GLY A 387 9.13 -34.06 -10.60
N PHE A 388 9.21 -32.79 -10.92
CA PHE A 388 8.96 -32.24 -12.27
C PHE A 388 9.83 -31.02 -12.53
N THR A 389 9.82 -30.49 -13.76
CA THR A 389 10.54 -29.26 -14.11
C THR A 389 9.57 -28.23 -14.67
N THR A 390 9.76 -26.93 -14.27
CA THR A 390 8.92 -25.83 -14.74
C THR A 390 9.72 -24.53 -14.96
N GLY A 391 9.16 -23.58 -15.70
CA GLY A 391 9.72 -22.24 -15.89
C GLY A 391 9.39 -21.33 -14.71
N VAL A 392 10.33 -20.45 -14.35
CA VAL A 392 10.16 -19.36 -13.37
C VAL A 392 10.32 -18.03 -14.10
N ALA A 393 9.28 -17.23 -14.18
CA ALA A 393 9.33 -15.89 -14.77
C ALA A 393 9.59 -14.82 -13.69
N VAL A 394 10.51 -13.89 -14.01
CA VAL A 394 10.82 -12.72 -13.18
C VAL A 394 11.02 -11.48 -14.05
N ARG A 395 10.78 -10.31 -13.49
CA ARG A 395 11.12 -9.05 -14.16
C ARG A 395 12.63 -8.83 -14.20
N SER A 396 13.14 -8.42 -15.38
CA SER A 396 14.58 -8.21 -15.60
C SER A 396 15.15 -6.97 -14.90
N ASP A 397 14.31 -5.98 -14.63
CA ASP A 397 14.64 -4.71 -13.97
C ASP A 397 14.62 -4.77 -12.43
N ARG A 398 14.31 -5.94 -11.85
CA ARG A 398 14.23 -6.14 -10.40
C ARG A 398 15.29 -7.15 -9.92
N PRO A 399 16.53 -6.71 -9.61
CA PRO A 399 17.60 -7.61 -9.18
C PRO A 399 17.25 -8.45 -7.95
N GLY A 400 16.47 -7.89 -7.01
CA GLY A 400 15.97 -8.61 -5.83
C GLY A 400 15.07 -9.78 -6.21
N ASP A 401 14.17 -9.63 -7.19
CA ASP A 401 13.30 -10.71 -7.65
C ASP A 401 14.11 -11.81 -8.35
N VAL A 402 15.15 -11.45 -9.11
CA VAL A 402 16.07 -12.42 -9.73
C VAL A 402 16.85 -13.23 -8.68
N ALA A 403 17.33 -12.58 -7.63
CA ALA A 403 18.00 -13.26 -6.52
C ALA A 403 17.04 -14.18 -5.74
N ALA A 404 15.82 -13.70 -5.50
CA ALA A 404 14.75 -14.47 -4.84
C ALA A 404 14.33 -15.70 -5.67
N ALA A 405 14.20 -15.56 -6.99
CA ALA A 405 13.94 -16.69 -7.88
C ALA A 405 15.03 -17.74 -7.79
N SER A 406 16.29 -17.33 -7.70
CA SER A 406 17.42 -18.25 -7.53
C SER A 406 17.38 -18.97 -6.18
N ALA A 407 17.00 -18.27 -5.11
CA ALA A 407 16.82 -18.88 -3.78
C ALA A 407 15.63 -19.85 -3.78
N LEU A 408 14.50 -19.46 -4.37
CA LEU A 408 13.32 -20.31 -4.54
C LEU A 408 13.68 -21.57 -5.34
N SER A 409 14.41 -21.43 -6.45
CA SER A 409 14.85 -22.56 -7.29
C SER A 409 15.66 -23.58 -6.51
N ARG A 410 16.61 -23.13 -5.66
CA ARG A 410 17.38 -24.03 -4.79
C ARG A 410 16.49 -24.77 -3.78
N SER A 411 15.56 -24.04 -3.18
CA SER A 411 14.60 -24.59 -2.23
C SER A 411 13.73 -25.69 -2.87
N LEU A 412 13.18 -25.42 -4.04
CA LEU A 412 12.34 -26.34 -4.82
C LEU A 412 13.13 -27.59 -5.28
N SER A 413 14.38 -27.39 -5.70
CA SER A 413 15.27 -28.49 -6.12
C SER A 413 15.52 -29.53 -5.01
N ALA A 414 15.56 -29.10 -3.74
CA ALA A 414 15.71 -29.98 -2.59
C ALA A 414 14.52 -30.95 -2.42
N ALA A 415 13.34 -30.62 -2.96
CA ALA A 415 12.17 -31.50 -3.01
C ALA A 415 12.08 -32.33 -4.28
N GLY A 416 12.89 -32.05 -5.32
CA GLY A 416 12.84 -32.69 -6.64
C GLY A 416 12.17 -31.85 -7.73
N ILE A 417 11.82 -30.58 -7.43
CA ILE A 417 11.20 -29.68 -8.42
C ILE A 417 12.30 -28.86 -9.11
N GLY A 418 12.59 -29.20 -10.37
CA GLY A 418 13.53 -28.46 -11.22
C GLY A 418 12.95 -27.18 -11.77
N THR A 419 13.77 -26.14 -11.93
CA THR A 419 13.32 -24.85 -12.44
C THR A 419 14.26 -24.24 -13.48
N ARG A 420 13.70 -23.43 -14.40
CA ARG A 420 14.45 -22.61 -15.37
C ARG A 420 13.99 -21.18 -15.24
N ILE A 421 14.90 -20.27 -14.84
CA ILE A 421 14.59 -18.85 -14.65
C ILE A 421 14.60 -18.13 -16.00
N THR A 422 13.51 -17.43 -16.31
CA THR A 422 13.32 -16.58 -17.49
C THR A 422 13.13 -15.13 -17.04
N LYS A 423 14.05 -14.25 -17.46
CA LYS A 423 13.96 -12.80 -17.20
C LYS A 423 13.12 -12.15 -18.30
N LEU A 424 12.02 -11.51 -17.93
CA LEU A 424 11.09 -10.84 -18.84
C LEU A 424 11.22 -9.32 -18.73
N SER A 425 11.06 -8.64 -19.86
CA SER A 425 11.09 -7.17 -19.91
C SER A 425 9.89 -6.56 -19.18
N PRO A 426 10.09 -5.52 -18.33
CA PRO A 426 8.99 -4.82 -17.68
C PRO A 426 8.01 -4.19 -18.67
N TYR A 427 8.49 -3.67 -19.81
CA TYR A 427 7.66 -3.06 -20.86
C TYR A 427 6.73 -4.06 -21.57
N ARG A 428 7.04 -5.34 -21.49
CA ARG A 428 6.25 -6.41 -22.09
C ARG A 428 5.58 -7.31 -21.06
N TRP A 429 5.65 -6.96 -19.78
CA TRP A 429 5.13 -7.79 -18.68
C TRP A 429 3.67 -8.19 -18.91
N GLY A 430 2.80 -7.24 -19.23
CA GLY A 430 1.38 -7.51 -19.50
C GLY A 430 1.12 -8.44 -20.68
N SER A 431 1.96 -8.41 -21.73
CA SER A 431 1.84 -9.28 -22.90
C SER A 431 2.63 -10.60 -22.79
N THR A 432 3.40 -10.77 -21.73
CA THR A 432 4.18 -11.98 -21.43
C THR A 432 3.65 -12.66 -20.17
N ALA A 433 4.15 -12.31 -18.98
CA ALA A 433 3.67 -12.89 -17.72
C ALA A 433 2.16 -12.67 -17.49
N GLY A 434 1.63 -11.51 -17.87
CA GLY A 434 0.20 -11.19 -17.84
C GLY A 434 -0.62 -11.75 -19.01
N SER A 435 -0.07 -12.68 -19.81
CA SER A 435 -0.78 -13.34 -20.92
C SER A 435 -0.82 -14.85 -20.69
N PRO A 436 -2.00 -15.43 -20.39
CA PRO A 436 -2.12 -16.87 -20.21
C PRO A 436 -1.55 -17.68 -21.38
N ALA A 437 -1.84 -17.25 -22.61
CA ALA A 437 -1.32 -17.92 -23.80
C ALA A 437 0.21 -17.94 -23.87
N TYR A 438 0.87 -16.84 -23.50
CA TYR A 438 2.33 -16.80 -23.45
C TYR A 438 2.88 -17.68 -22.33
N VAL A 439 2.30 -17.60 -21.15
CA VAL A 439 2.71 -18.36 -19.95
C VAL A 439 2.62 -19.88 -20.24
N HIS A 440 1.52 -20.34 -20.86
CA HIS A 440 1.34 -21.74 -21.23
C HIS A 440 2.34 -22.18 -22.31
N ALA A 441 2.48 -21.40 -23.39
CA ALA A 441 3.38 -21.73 -24.51
C ALA A 441 4.85 -21.86 -24.08
N HIS A 442 5.25 -21.14 -23.03
CA HIS A 442 6.63 -21.13 -22.54
C HIS A 442 6.84 -21.97 -21.27
N GLY A 443 5.78 -22.66 -20.78
CA GLY A 443 5.84 -23.51 -19.58
C GLY A 443 6.26 -22.74 -18.32
N LEU A 444 5.78 -21.50 -18.15
CA LEU A 444 6.10 -20.63 -17.02
C LEU A 444 5.16 -20.94 -15.85
N GLY A 445 5.40 -22.07 -15.17
CA GLY A 445 4.52 -22.51 -14.07
C GLY A 445 4.72 -21.74 -12.75
N ILE A 446 5.72 -20.87 -12.65
CA ILE A 446 5.94 -19.99 -11.50
C ILE A 446 6.20 -18.57 -12.01
N VAL A 447 5.42 -17.61 -11.54
CA VAL A 447 5.61 -16.20 -11.89
C VAL A 447 5.81 -15.40 -10.62
N LEU A 448 7.02 -14.84 -10.41
CA LEU A 448 7.28 -13.95 -9.28
C LEU A 448 6.71 -12.57 -9.61
N ASP A 449 5.91 -12.05 -8.71
CA ASP A 449 5.36 -10.71 -8.79
C ASP A 449 5.17 -10.11 -7.40
N ALA A 450 4.64 -8.91 -7.34
CA ALA A 450 4.35 -8.19 -6.10
C ALA A 450 3.11 -7.33 -6.27
N TRP A 451 2.34 -7.20 -5.20
CA TRP A 451 1.12 -6.40 -5.19
C TRP A 451 0.98 -5.64 -3.87
N ALA A 452 0.52 -4.42 -3.96
CA ALA A 452 0.00 -3.63 -2.85
C ALA A 452 -1.34 -3.02 -3.29
N ALA A 453 -2.32 -3.00 -2.40
CA ALA A 453 -3.58 -2.34 -2.69
C ALA A 453 -3.46 -0.82 -2.40
N ASP A 454 -4.21 -0.01 -3.13
CA ASP A 454 -4.23 1.45 -2.98
C ASP A 454 -4.89 1.90 -1.66
N ARG A 455 -5.58 1.00 -1.00
CA ARG A 455 -6.23 1.20 0.31
C ARG A 455 -6.21 -0.09 1.12
N PRO A 456 -6.29 -0.03 2.45
CA PRO A 456 -6.17 -1.20 3.34
C PRO A 456 -7.43 -2.09 3.36
N SER A 457 -8.08 -2.28 2.22
CA SER A 457 -9.26 -3.13 2.03
C SER A 457 -8.86 -4.53 1.56
N GLY A 458 -9.38 -5.57 2.21
CA GLY A 458 -9.20 -6.95 1.73
C GLY A 458 -9.78 -7.16 0.33
N TYR A 459 -10.87 -6.46 -0.01
CA TYR A 459 -11.40 -6.48 -1.38
C TYR A 459 -10.43 -5.84 -2.38
N ALA A 460 -9.90 -4.66 -2.08
CA ALA A 460 -8.96 -3.96 -2.96
C ALA A 460 -7.68 -4.78 -3.21
N PHE A 461 -7.27 -5.59 -2.22
CA PHE A 461 -6.13 -6.49 -2.37
C PHE A 461 -6.45 -7.75 -3.18
N LEU A 462 -7.52 -8.47 -2.81
CA LEU A 462 -7.83 -9.80 -3.37
C LEU A 462 -8.49 -9.73 -4.75
N ALA A 463 -9.40 -8.76 -4.99
CA ALA A 463 -10.20 -8.75 -6.21
C ALA A 463 -9.38 -8.64 -7.51
N PRO A 464 -8.31 -7.81 -7.61
CA PRO A 464 -7.50 -7.76 -8.83
C PRO A 464 -6.79 -9.08 -9.14
N ILE A 465 -6.22 -9.73 -8.11
CA ILE A 465 -5.40 -10.94 -8.29
C ILE A 465 -6.23 -12.24 -8.38
N THR A 466 -7.53 -12.19 -8.07
CA THR A 466 -8.45 -13.34 -8.19
C THR A 466 -9.60 -13.07 -9.16
N GLY A 467 -9.60 -11.95 -9.83
CA GLY A 467 -10.65 -11.47 -10.72
C GLY A 467 -10.69 -12.16 -12.09
N ALA A 468 -11.36 -11.51 -13.03
CA ALA A 468 -11.52 -12.04 -14.38
C ALA A 468 -10.15 -12.21 -15.07
N ILE A 469 -10.01 -13.34 -15.77
CA ILE A 469 -8.81 -13.64 -16.55
C ILE A 469 -8.92 -12.95 -17.91
N THR A 470 -7.92 -12.12 -18.22
CA THR A 470 -7.83 -11.35 -19.47
C THR A 470 -6.78 -11.94 -20.42
N LYS A 471 -6.85 -11.57 -21.70
CA LYS A 471 -5.88 -12.06 -22.70
C LYS A 471 -4.46 -11.51 -22.47
N THR A 472 -4.37 -10.28 -22.02
CA THR A 472 -3.11 -9.57 -21.70
C THR A 472 -3.35 -8.63 -20.52
N GLY A 473 -2.30 -8.24 -19.80
CA GLY A 473 -2.42 -7.41 -18.62
C GLY A 473 -3.16 -8.09 -17.46
N ASN A 474 -3.20 -9.42 -17.47
CA ASN A 474 -3.91 -10.21 -16.48
C ASN A 474 -3.23 -10.08 -15.11
N GLN A 475 -3.97 -9.64 -14.11
CA GLN A 475 -3.50 -9.61 -12.72
C GLN A 475 -3.71 -10.97 -12.03
N ASN A 476 -4.74 -11.72 -12.44
CA ASN A 476 -4.96 -13.10 -11.98
C ASN A 476 -4.06 -14.07 -12.77
N ILE A 477 -2.74 -13.90 -12.65
CA ILE A 477 -1.75 -14.72 -13.38
C ILE A 477 -1.83 -16.20 -12.98
N MET A 478 -2.24 -16.51 -11.75
CA MET A 478 -2.44 -17.88 -11.28
C MET A 478 -3.66 -18.56 -11.91
N GLU A 479 -4.47 -17.83 -12.67
CA GLU A 479 -5.67 -18.29 -13.35
C GLU A 479 -6.71 -18.91 -12.42
N LEU A 480 -6.76 -18.41 -11.17
CA LEU A 480 -7.69 -18.89 -10.16
C LEU A 480 -9.15 -18.66 -10.60
N ARG A 481 -9.95 -19.72 -10.53
CA ARG A 481 -11.39 -19.71 -10.81
C ARG A 481 -12.14 -20.39 -9.67
N ASP A 482 -12.14 -19.77 -8.51
CA ASP A 482 -12.86 -20.29 -7.34
C ASP A 482 -14.15 -19.48 -7.09
N ALA A 483 -15.29 -20.21 -7.20
CA ALA A 483 -16.60 -19.64 -6.92
C ALA A 483 -16.79 -19.28 -5.44
N ALA A 484 -16.08 -19.94 -4.51
CA ALA A 484 -16.13 -19.60 -3.09
C ALA A 484 -15.43 -18.29 -2.81
N VAL A 485 -14.25 -18.04 -3.41
CA VAL A 485 -13.56 -16.73 -3.33
C VAL A 485 -14.47 -15.63 -3.89
N SER A 486 -15.01 -15.82 -5.10
CA SER A 486 -15.90 -14.83 -5.74
C SER A 486 -17.14 -14.52 -4.88
N ARG A 487 -17.73 -15.52 -4.26
CA ARG A 487 -18.89 -15.38 -3.36
C ARG A 487 -18.50 -14.61 -2.08
N LEU A 488 -17.36 -14.93 -1.46
CA LEU A 488 -16.86 -14.25 -0.27
C LEU A 488 -16.55 -12.77 -0.56
N LEU A 489 -15.93 -12.46 -1.70
CA LEU A 489 -15.71 -11.08 -2.12
C LEU A 489 -17.04 -10.32 -2.28
N ALA A 490 -18.04 -10.94 -2.92
CA ALA A 490 -19.37 -10.34 -3.08
C ALA A 490 -20.14 -10.19 -1.74
N GLU A 491 -19.96 -11.11 -0.78
CA GLU A 491 -20.51 -11.08 0.57
C GLU A 491 -19.91 -9.91 1.36
N GLY A 492 -18.58 -9.79 1.37
CA GLY A 492 -17.90 -8.72 2.10
C GLY A 492 -18.27 -7.32 1.62
N LEU A 493 -18.45 -7.13 0.32
CA LEU A 493 -18.91 -5.85 -0.25
C LEU A 493 -20.33 -5.43 0.22
N LYS A 494 -21.13 -6.36 0.74
CA LYS A 494 -22.47 -6.07 1.30
C LYS A 494 -22.44 -5.91 2.82
N THR A 495 -21.34 -6.26 3.48
CA THR A 495 -21.22 -6.34 4.92
C THR A 495 -20.71 -5.01 5.47
N THR A 496 -21.61 -4.16 5.96
CA THR A 496 -21.28 -2.83 6.49
C THR A 496 -20.64 -2.89 7.89
N ASP A 497 -20.89 -3.94 8.69
CA ASP A 497 -20.20 -4.15 9.97
C ASP A 497 -18.70 -4.45 9.72
N PRO A 498 -17.78 -3.63 10.25
CA PRO A 498 -16.35 -3.77 9.96
C PRO A 498 -15.75 -5.11 10.44
N ALA A 499 -16.18 -5.60 11.61
CA ALA A 499 -15.64 -6.84 12.18
C ALA A 499 -16.08 -8.07 11.36
N ARG A 500 -17.35 -8.11 10.96
CA ARG A 500 -17.88 -9.16 10.08
C ARG A 500 -17.27 -9.10 8.69
N ARG A 501 -17.05 -7.89 8.16
CA ARG A 501 -16.39 -7.68 6.87
C ARG A 501 -14.95 -8.17 6.91
N ALA A 502 -14.18 -7.79 7.92
CA ALA A 502 -12.82 -8.29 8.13
C ALA A 502 -12.77 -9.84 8.22
N ALA A 503 -13.71 -10.45 8.97
CA ALA A 503 -13.81 -11.91 9.03
C ALA A 503 -14.12 -12.55 7.68
N THR A 504 -14.89 -11.86 6.82
CA THR A 504 -15.17 -12.34 5.46
C THR A 504 -13.93 -12.28 4.57
N TRP A 505 -13.12 -11.20 4.66
CA TRP A 505 -11.84 -11.13 3.97
C TRP A 505 -10.86 -12.18 4.44
N THR A 506 -10.80 -12.46 5.76
CA THR A 506 -9.99 -13.56 6.32
C THR A 506 -10.39 -14.91 5.73
N ARG A 507 -11.69 -15.17 5.53
CA ARG A 507 -12.18 -16.41 4.89
C ARG A 507 -11.79 -16.46 3.41
N ALA A 508 -11.87 -15.34 2.70
CA ALA A 508 -11.47 -15.26 1.29
C ALA A 508 -9.96 -15.53 1.12
N ASP A 509 -9.12 -14.89 1.95
CA ASP A 509 -7.68 -15.13 1.99
C ASP A 509 -7.34 -16.61 2.24
N ARG A 510 -7.97 -17.21 3.24
CA ARG A 510 -7.79 -18.65 3.54
C ARG A 510 -8.19 -19.54 2.38
N GLN A 511 -9.27 -19.21 1.65
CA GLN A 511 -9.70 -19.97 0.50
C GLN A 511 -8.68 -19.91 -0.64
N VAL A 512 -8.11 -18.70 -0.94
CA VAL A 512 -7.02 -18.59 -1.93
C VAL A 512 -5.80 -19.41 -1.51
N MET A 513 -5.47 -19.43 -0.20
CA MET A 513 -4.40 -20.28 0.31
C MET A 513 -4.72 -21.78 0.22
N GLU A 514 -6.00 -22.19 0.32
CA GLU A 514 -6.42 -23.58 0.15
C GLU A 514 -6.21 -24.10 -1.26
N ASP A 515 -6.45 -23.24 -2.25
CA ASP A 515 -6.20 -23.53 -3.66
C ASP A 515 -4.72 -23.67 -3.99
N ALA A 516 -3.84 -23.22 -3.08
CA ALA A 516 -2.39 -23.24 -3.21
C ALA A 516 -1.87 -22.55 -4.50
N ALA A 517 -2.68 -21.74 -5.15
CA ALA A 517 -2.36 -21.11 -6.43
C ALA A 517 -1.40 -19.91 -6.32
N LEU A 518 -1.21 -19.37 -5.10
CA LEU A 518 -0.28 -18.30 -4.79
C LEU A 518 0.59 -18.68 -3.60
N VAL A 519 1.89 -18.52 -3.72
CA VAL A 519 2.89 -18.72 -2.66
C VAL A 519 3.29 -17.37 -2.10
N PRO A 520 2.80 -16.94 -0.93
CA PRO A 520 3.30 -15.74 -0.28
C PRO A 520 4.78 -15.93 0.07
N LEU A 521 5.63 -14.96 -0.25
CA LEU A 521 7.07 -15.03 0.00
C LEU A 521 7.47 -14.12 1.15
N ILE A 522 7.29 -12.80 0.99
CA ILE A 522 7.59 -11.82 2.04
C ILE A 522 6.55 -10.68 2.05
N ASP A 523 6.21 -10.22 3.24
CA ASP A 523 5.65 -8.89 3.48
C ASP A 523 6.81 -7.91 3.45
N ALA A 524 6.84 -7.03 2.46
CA ALA A 524 7.98 -6.16 2.21
C ALA A 524 8.11 -5.06 3.25
N ARG A 525 9.36 -4.75 3.61
CA ARG A 525 9.76 -3.66 4.48
C ARG A 525 10.74 -2.74 3.78
N THR A 526 10.86 -1.53 4.26
CA THR A 526 11.89 -0.57 3.84
C THR A 526 12.52 0.07 5.06
N VAL A 527 13.78 0.53 4.95
CA VAL A 527 14.43 1.23 6.06
C VAL A 527 14.34 2.73 5.82
N LEU A 528 13.59 3.40 6.68
CA LEU A 528 13.50 4.86 6.76
C LEU A 528 14.51 5.38 7.78
N TYR A 529 14.99 6.61 7.59
CA TYR A 529 15.88 7.28 8.54
C TYR A 529 15.33 8.64 8.91
N ARG A 530 15.30 8.96 10.21
CA ARG A 530 14.85 10.22 10.78
C ARG A 530 16.00 10.92 11.51
N PRO A 531 16.34 12.18 11.17
CA PRO A 531 17.28 12.96 11.95
C PRO A 531 16.75 13.25 13.37
N GLU A 532 17.66 13.52 14.32
CA GLU A 532 17.27 13.87 15.70
C GLU A 532 16.43 15.14 15.80
N SER A 533 16.58 16.04 14.84
CA SER A 533 15.83 17.30 14.75
C SER A 533 14.35 17.11 14.39
N LEU A 534 13.99 15.95 13.86
CA LEU A 534 12.60 15.67 13.45
C LEU A 534 11.75 15.26 14.66
N GLY A 535 10.66 15.99 14.86
CA GLY A 535 9.69 15.78 15.95
C GLY A 535 8.37 15.17 15.47
N ASP A 536 7.61 14.63 16.42
CA ASP A 536 6.27 14.06 16.24
C ASP A 536 6.21 12.94 15.20
N VAL A 537 7.28 12.15 15.12
CA VAL A 537 7.47 11.15 14.05
C VAL A 537 6.73 9.86 14.37
N HIS A 538 5.90 9.43 13.47
CA HIS A 538 5.42 8.06 13.41
C HIS A 538 5.25 7.60 11.96
N VAL A 539 5.29 6.28 11.76
CA VAL A 539 4.98 5.68 10.46
C VAL A 539 3.47 5.54 10.33
N HIS A 540 2.93 6.06 9.24
CA HIS A 540 1.53 5.86 8.91
C HIS A 540 1.34 4.52 8.17
N PRO A 541 0.54 3.57 8.70
CA PRO A 541 0.46 2.21 8.15
C PRO A 541 -0.18 2.12 6.75
N VAL A 542 -0.99 3.11 6.35
CA VAL A 542 -1.60 3.17 5.02
C VAL A 542 -0.59 3.66 3.98
N TYR A 543 0.27 4.60 4.35
CA TYR A 543 1.22 5.21 3.41
C TYR A 543 2.59 4.51 3.42
N GLY A 544 2.89 3.71 4.48
CA GLY A 544 4.16 2.99 4.60
C GLY A 544 5.38 3.89 4.81
N ALA A 545 5.16 5.15 5.19
CA ALA A 545 6.16 6.20 5.38
C ALA A 545 5.87 7.01 6.64
N TYR A 546 6.73 7.96 6.99
CA TYR A 546 6.45 8.92 8.06
C TYR A 546 5.24 9.77 7.71
N ASP A 547 4.30 9.94 8.65
CA ASP A 547 3.08 10.71 8.47
C ASP A 547 3.40 12.21 8.29
N LEU A 548 3.37 12.69 7.04
CA LEU A 548 3.73 14.05 6.70
C LEU A 548 2.85 15.10 7.40
N ALA A 549 1.59 14.76 7.68
CA ALA A 549 0.66 15.66 8.35
C ALA A 549 0.90 15.78 9.87
N ALA A 550 1.72 14.90 10.45
CA ALA A 550 2.09 14.91 11.86
C ALA A 550 3.46 15.54 12.12
N LEU A 551 4.39 15.49 11.17
CA LEU A 551 5.78 15.90 11.36
C LEU A 551 5.93 17.33 11.86
N GLY A 552 6.88 17.53 12.76
CA GLY A 552 7.29 18.82 13.31
C GLY A 552 8.81 18.93 13.46
N SER A 553 9.27 20.05 13.95
CA SER A 553 10.66 20.24 14.42
C SER A 553 10.75 19.95 15.92
N ARG A 554 11.90 19.47 16.36
CA ARG A 554 12.22 19.22 17.77
C ARG A 554 12.85 20.43 18.42
#